data_732bfb9ae0a3824f79c75b4ea7542052
#
_entry.id   732bfb9ae0a3824f79c75b4ea7542052
#
_cell.length_a   1.000
_cell.length_b   1.000
_cell.length_c   1.000
_cell.angle_alpha   90.00
_cell.angle_beta   90.00
_cell.angle_gamma   90.00
#
_symmetry.space_group_name_H-M   'P 1'
#
loop_
_entity.id
_entity.type
_entity.pdbx_description
1 polymer ?
#
loop_
_entity_poly.entity_id
_entity_poly.type
_entity_poly.pdbx_seq_one_letter_code
_entity_poly.pdbx_strand_id
1 'polypeptide(L)'
;DGSGAQFTDEEIRAIVHTANDSGYKVAAHAHGKEGMKRAVLGGVTSIEHGTFMDEEVMELMKKMGTYYVPTVIAGRSTADSSKIPNYYPEMVAKKAAAIGPIIQGTFAKAYKSGVKIAFGTDAGVFGHGKNGYEFILMNEAGMPVLEAIKSATVTAADLLGQSDLIGSIEVGKAADIVAVPGDPVADVKLMTKVNFVMKDGKVYKN
;
A
#
# COMPACT_ATOMS: atom_id res chain seq x y z
N ASP A 1 11.71 15.49 -14.20
CA ASP A 1 12.27 14.56 -13.22
C ASP A 1 11.19 13.71 -12.53
N GLY A 2 9.89 13.96 -12.79
CA GLY A 2 8.76 13.20 -12.24
C GLY A 2 8.41 13.53 -10.78
N SER A 3 9.00 14.57 -10.20
CA SER A 3 8.71 14.99 -8.83
C SER A 3 7.61 16.05 -8.71
N GLY A 4 7.23 16.70 -9.83
CA GLY A 4 6.20 17.72 -9.89
C GLY A 4 4.78 17.14 -9.90
N ALA A 5 3.79 17.94 -9.49
CA ALA A 5 2.38 17.62 -9.65
C ALA A 5 2.01 17.60 -11.14
N GLN A 6 1.23 16.61 -11.56
CA GLN A 6 0.78 16.44 -12.95
C GLN A 6 -0.62 17.01 -13.18
N PHE A 7 -1.38 17.23 -12.11
CA PHE A 7 -2.72 17.80 -12.14
C PHE A 7 -2.76 19.11 -11.36
N THR A 8 -3.62 20.02 -11.79
CA THR A 8 -3.97 21.22 -11.02
C THR A 8 -4.92 20.88 -9.88
N ASP A 9 -5.09 21.81 -8.95
CA ASP A 9 -6.02 21.64 -7.82
C ASP A 9 -7.47 21.54 -8.30
N GLU A 10 -7.82 22.25 -9.37
CA GLU A 10 -9.16 22.24 -9.98
C GLU A 10 -9.44 20.89 -10.64
N GLU A 11 -8.48 20.33 -11.37
CA GLU A 11 -8.61 19.01 -12.00
C GLU A 11 -8.79 17.90 -10.93
N ILE A 12 -7.98 17.92 -9.88
CA ILE A 12 -8.11 16.94 -8.79
C ILE A 12 -9.48 17.04 -8.11
N ARG A 13 -9.93 18.26 -7.80
CA ARG A 13 -11.27 18.46 -7.20
C ARG A 13 -12.37 17.98 -8.12
N ALA A 14 -12.27 18.22 -9.42
CA ALA A 14 -13.26 17.74 -10.40
C ALA A 14 -13.31 16.21 -10.45
N ILE A 15 -12.15 15.54 -10.43
CA ILE A 15 -12.05 14.08 -10.39
C ILE A 15 -12.71 13.54 -9.13
N VAL A 16 -12.34 14.07 -7.96
CA VAL A 16 -12.86 13.62 -6.67
C VAL A 16 -14.37 13.86 -6.55
N HIS A 17 -14.85 15.02 -6.99
CA HIS A 17 -16.28 15.35 -7.00
C HIS A 17 -17.06 14.35 -7.86
N THR A 18 -16.63 14.13 -9.10
CA THR A 18 -17.27 13.19 -10.02
C THR A 18 -17.28 11.76 -9.48
N ALA A 19 -16.18 11.32 -8.87
CA ALA A 19 -16.09 10.01 -8.26
C ALA A 19 -17.08 9.86 -7.09
N ASN A 20 -17.14 10.87 -6.21
CA ASN A 20 -18.05 10.88 -5.06
C ASN A 20 -19.53 10.84 -5.49
N ASP A 21 -19.91 11.62 -6.52
CA ASP A 21 -21.26 11.60 -7.09
C ASP A 21 -21.66 10.23 -7.63
N SER A 22 -20.67 9.45 -8.06
CA SER A 22 -20.84 8.08 -8.57
C SER A 22 -20.64 7.00 -7.50
N GLY A 23 -20.39 7.37 -6.25
CA GLY A 23 -20.15 6.44 -5.14
C GLY A 23 -18.78 5.77 -5.17
N TYR A 24 -17.81 6.32 -5.92
CA TYR A 24 -16.46 5.79 -6.03
C TYR A 24 -15.47 6.51 -5.11
N LYS A 25 -14.45 5.78 -4.69
CA LYS A 25 -13.26 6.30 -3.99
C LYS A 25 -12.16 6.62 -5.00
N VAL A 26 -11.29 7.56 -4.67
CA VAL A 26 -10.16 7.94 -5.53
C VAL A 26 -8.85 7.54 -4.87
N ALA A 27 -8.06 6.72 -5.56
CA ALA A 27 -6.68 6.41 -5.22
C ALA A 27 -5.74 7.22 -6.11
N ALA A 28 -4.71 7.83 -5.52
CA ALA A 28 -3.75 8.64 -6.24
C ALA A 28 -2.34 8.05 -6.19
N HIS A 29 -1.84 7.59 -7.34
CA HIS A 29 -0.42 7.30 -7.52
C HIS A 29 0.37 8.60 -7.41
N ALA A 30 1.25 8.72 -6.41
CA ALA A 30 2.06 9.90 -6.22
C ALA A 30 3.38 9.59 -5.49
N HIS A 31 4.50 10.03 -6.07
CA HIS A 31 5.82 9.93 -5.47
C HIS A 31 6.31 11.26 -4.89
N GLY A 32 6.05 12.37 -5.59
CA GLY A 32 6.53 13.70 -5.22
C GLY A 32 5.65 14.38 -4.18
N LYS A 33 6.30 15.13 -3.28
CA LYS A 33 5.63 15.86 -2.18
C LYS A 33 4.47 16.74 -2.66
N GLU A 34 4.69 17.57 -3.68
CA GLU A 34 3.69 18.53 -4.16
C GLU A 34 2.46 17.81 -4.76
N GLY A 35 2.68 16.73 -5.51
CA GLY A 35 1.58 15.91 -6.05
C GLY A 35 0.74 15.27 -4.95
N MET A 36 1.40 14.70 -3.93
CA MET A 36 0.72 14.14 -2.77
C MET A 36 -0.10 15.20 -2.01
N LYS A 37 0.50 16.36 -1.75
CA LYS A 37 -0.17 17.46 -1.04
C LYS A 37 -1.44 17.91 -1.75
N ARG A 38 -1.38 18.13 -3.06
CA ARG A 38 -2.56 18.49 -3.87
C ARG A 38 -3.61 17.40 -3.88
N ALA A 39 -3.20 16.14 -4.04
CA ALA A 39 -4.11 15.00 -4.02
C ALA A 39 -4.86 14.91 -2.69
N VAL A 40 -4.14 14.99 -1.56
CA VAL A 40 -4.74 14.93 -0.22
C VAL A 40 -5.68 16.13 0.03
N LEU A 41 -5.27 17.34 -0.32
CA LEU A 41 -6.12 18.54 -0.21
C LEU A 41 -7.33 18.49 -1.15
N GLY A 42 -7.20 17.82 -2.29
CA GLY A 42 -8.29 17.57 -3.23
C GLY A 42 -9.28 16.50 -2.77
N GLY A 43 -8.98 15.77 -1.69
CA GLY A 43 -9.90 14.83 -1.06
C GLY A 43 -9.78 13.39 -1.55
N VAL A 44 -8.62 12.98 -2.10
CA VAL A 44 -8.41 11.56 -2.46
C VAL A 44 -8.49 10.66 -1.23
N THR A 45 -8.97 9.45 -1.42
CA THR A 45 -9.14 8.47 -0.36
C THR A 45 -7.81 7.85 0.07
N SER A 46 -6.91 7.59 -0.89
CA SER A 46 -5.59 7.03 -0.62
C SER A 46 -4.48 7.63 -1.49
N ILE A 47 -3.26 7.56 -0.97
CA ILE A 47 -2.01 7.81 -1.69
C ILE A 47 -1.30 6.46 -1.84
N GLU A 48 -0.99 6.11 -3.08
CA GLU A 48 -0.21 4.93 -3.44
C GLU A 48 1.27 5.29 -3.57
N HIS A 49 2.15 4.44 -3.07
CA HIS A 49 3.61 4.54 -3.05
C HIS A 49 4.15 5.62 -2.09
N GLY A 50 3.82 6.89 -2.28
CA GLY A 50 4.19 7.98 -1.38
C GLY A 50 5.68 8.15 -1.12
N THR A 51 6.55 7.79 -2.08
CA THR A 51 8.01 7.58 -1.88
C THR A 51 8.73 8.73 -1.17
N PHE A 52 8.43 9.97 -1.55
CA PHE A 52 9.08 11.18 -1.00
C PHE A 52 8.15 11.94 -0.04
N MET A 53 7.24 11.23 0.63
CA MET A 53 6.37 11.82 1.64
C MET A 53 7.20 12.37 2.80
N ASP A 54 6.93 13.61 3.16
CA ASP A 54 7.53 14.26 4.32
C ASP A 54 6.53 14.44 5.48
N GLU A 55 6.99 15.03 6.57
CA GLU A 55 6.20 15.22 7.78
C GLU A 55 4.97 16.13 7.53
N GLU A 56 5.08 17.14 6.65
CA GLU A 56 3.96 18.01 6.31
C GLU A 56 2.83 17.21 5.63
N VAL A 57 3.17 16.34 4.68
CA VAL A 57 2.19 15.48 4.00
C VAL A 57 1.62 14.45 4.96
N MET A 58 2.43 13.85 5.84
CA MET A 58 1.96 12.90 6.85
C MET A 58 0.93 13.54 7.79
N GLU A 59 1.20 14.74 8.30
CA GLU A 59 0.25 15.48 9.14
C GLU A 59 -1.05 15.82 8.39
N LEU A 60 -0.91 16.21 7.11
CA LEU A 60 -2.06 16.49 6.26
C LEU A 60 -2.92 15.25 6.05
N MET A 61 -2.31 14.09 5.75
CA MET A 61 -3.02 12.81 5.59
C MET A 61 -3.77 12.42 6.86
N LYS A 62 -3.16 12.57 8.02
CA LYS A 62 -3.82 12.32 9.32
C LYS A 62 -5.03 13.23 9.51
N LYS A 63 -4.88 14.52 9.22
CA LYS A 63 -5.96 15.51 9.34
C LYS A 63 -7.12 15.22 8.40
N MET A 64 -6.83 14.80 7.17
CA MET A 64 -7.83 14.53 6.13
C MET A 64 -8.38 13.10 6.19
N GLY A 65 -7.76 12.22 6.99
CA GLY A 65 -8.13 10.81 7.07
C GLY A 65 -7.71 9.98 5.85
N THR A 66 -6.81 10.52 5.02
CA THR A 66 -6.32 9.85 3.81
C THR A 66 -5.44 8.66 4.17
N TYR A 67 -5.67 7.51 3.50
CA TYR A 67 -4.88 6.30 3.70
C TYR A 67 -3.56 6.35 2.92
N TYR A 68 -2.56 5.68 3.46
CA TYR A 68 -1.30 5.40 2.77
C TYR A 68 -1.21 3.93 2.41
N VAL A 69 -0.98 3.65 1.12
CA VAL A 69 -0.75 2.30 0.58
C VAL A 69 0.70 2.23 0.08
N PRO A 70 1.63 1.74 0.90
CA PRO A 70 3.08 1.98 0.71
C PRO A 70 3.70 1.19 -0.44
N THR A 71 3.23 -0.03 -0.73
CA THR A 71 3.80 -0.91 -1.77
C THR A 71 5.32 -1.03 -1.68
N VAL A 72 5.85 -1.25 -0.49
CA VAL A 72 7.31 -1.29 -0.21
C VAL A 72 8.00 -2.35 -1.08
N ILE A 73 7.32 -3.49 -1.31
CA ILE A 73 7.82 -4.57 -2.16
C ILE A 73 8.04 -4.13 -3.61
N ALA A 74 7.19 -3.26 -4.17
CA ALA A 74 7.36 -2.75 -5.53
C ALA A 74 8.63 -1.89 -5.62
N GLY A 75 8.84 -0.97 -4.68
CA GLY A 75 10.06 -0.17 -4.60
C GLY A 75 11.32 -1.02 -4.40
N ARG A 76 11.24 -2.04 -3.52
CA ARG A 76 12.35 -2.97 -3.30
C ARG A 76 12.67 -3.79 -4.54
N SER A 77 11.65 -4.32 -5.22
CA SER A 77 11.82 -5.10 -6.44
C SER A 77 12.42 -4.27 -7.58
N THR A 78 11.99 -3.02 -7.70
CA THR A 78 12.57 -2.05 -8.66
C THR A 78 14.05 -1.81 -8.37
N ALA A 79 14.41 -1.60 -7.10
CA ALA A 79 15.81 -1.44 -6.70
C ALA A 79 16.65 -2.71 -6.94
N ASP A 80 16.10 -3.89 -6.69
CA ASP A 80 16.81 -5.15 -6.94
C ASP A 80 16.96 -5.43 -8.44
N SER A 81 15.95 -5.12 -9.26
CA SER A 81 16.03 -5.23 -10.72
C SER A 81 17.07 -4.30 -11.34
N SER A 82 17.35 -3.15 -10.72
CA SER A 82 18.38 -2.22 -11.18
C SER A 82 19.82 -2.77 -11.10
N LYS A 83 20.02 -3.84 -10.30
CA LYS A 83 21.32 -4.53 -10.16
C LYS A 83 21.54 -5.55 -11.29
N ILE A 84 20.50 -5.88 -12.05
CA ILE A 84 20.60 -6.84 -13.16
C ILE A 84 21.16 -6.10 -14.39
N PRO A 85 22.27 -6.55 -14.98
CA PRO A 85 22.87 -5.91 -16.15
C PRO A 85 21.84 -5.76 -17.28
N ASN A 86 21.76 -4.55 -17.84
CA ASN A 86 20.89 -4.21 -18.98
C ASN A 86 19.37 -4.38 -18.76
N TYR A 87 18.91 -4.54 -17.50
CA TYR A 87 17.47 -4.61 -17.19
C TYR A 87 16.80 -3.24 -17.40
N TYR A 88 17.46 -2.17 -16.96
CA TYR A 88 17.06 -0.78 -17.20
C TYR A 88 18.12 -0.02 -17.97
N PRO A 89 17.75 1.03 -18.75
CA PRO A 89 18.71 2.03 -19.21
C PRO A 89 19.49 2.64 -18.03
N GLU A 90 20.76 2.98 -18.20
CA GLU A 90 21.67 3.40 -17.13
C GLU A 90 21.09 4.54 -16.23
N MET A 91 20.47 5.54 -16.85
CA MET A 91 19.85 6.65 -16.12
C MET A 91 18.68 6.20 -15.23
N VAL A 92 17.89 5.23 -15.70
CA VAL A 92 16.77 4.64 -14.96
C VAL A 92 17.29 3.74 -13.84
N ALA A 93 18.32 2.93 -14.10
CA ALA A 93 18.92 2.04 -13.10
C ALA A 93 19.43 2.81 -11.88
N LYS A 94 20.09 3.96 -12.07
CA LYS A 94 20.55 4.82 -10.96
C LYS A 94 19.39 5.32 -10.07
N LYS A 95 18.28 5.73 -10.68
CA LYS A 95 17.08 6.17 -9.94
C LYS A 95 16.40 4.99 -9.24
N ALA A 96 16.25 3.88 -9.95
CA ALA A 96 15.63 2.66 -9.43
C ALA A 96 16.37 2.11 -8.20
N ALA A 97 17.70 2.12 -8.21
CA ALA A 97 18.53 1.66 -7.08
C ALA A 97 18.24 2.44 -5.78
N ALA A 98 17.90 3.71 -5.86
CA ALA A 98 17.66 4.56 -4.70
C ALA A 98 16.25 4.40 -4.10
N ILE A 99 15.28 3.93 -4.88
CA ILE A 99 13.86 3.93 -4.49
C ILE A 99 13.57 3.00 -3.32
N GLY A 100 14.13 1.78 -3.31
CA GLY A 100 13.81 0.77 -2.30
C GLY A 100 14.07 1.23 -0.87
N PRO A 101 15.28 1.71 -0.51
CA PRO A 101 15.55 2.23 0.82
C PRO A 101 14.72 3.47 1.18
N ILE A 102 14.45 4.34 0.21
CA ILE A 102 13.67 5.58 0.44
C ILE A 102 12.23 5.22 0.80
N ILE A 103 11.53 4.41 0.00
CA ILE A 103 10.13 4.06 0.24
C ILE A 103 9.94 3.32 1.57
N GLN A 104 10.87 2.41 1.92
CA GLN A 104 10.83 1.70 3.19
C GLN A 104 11.06 2.64 4.38
N GLY A 105 12.01 3.60 4.25
CA GLY A 105 12.24 4.62 5.26
C GLY A 105 11.07 5.59 5.44
N THR A 106 10.43 5.98 4.34
CA THR A 106 9.22 6.82 4.36
C THR A 106 8.06 6.08 5.01
N PHE A 107 7.84 4.80 4.67
CA PHE A 107 6.84 3.96 5.32
C PHE A 107 7.05 3.89 6.85
N ALA A 108 8.29 3.65 7.30
CA ALA A 108 8.60 3.59 8.72
C ALA A 108 8.23 4.88 9.46
N LYS A 109 8.53 6.05 8.85
CA LYS A 109 8.16 7.36 9.40
C LYS A 109 6.64 7.58 9.42
N ALA A 110 5.95 7.28 8.31
CA ALA A 110 4.51 7.43 8.20
C ALA A 110 3.75 6.56 9.22
N TYR A 111 4.16 5.30 9.38
CA TYR A 111 3.61 4.41 10.40
C TYR A 111 3.82 4.98 11.80
N LYS A 112 5.05 5.38 12.14
CA LYS A 112 5.39 5.94 13.44
C LYS A 112 4.64 7.24 13.75
N SER A 113 4.34 8.06 12.73
CA SER A 113 3.59 9.30 12.88
C SER A 113 2.07 9.09 13.03
N GLY A 114 1.58 7.85 12.83
CA GLY A 114 0.16 7.51 12.96
C GLY A 114 -0.69 7.76 11.72
N VAL A 115 -0.08 7.82 10.53
CA VAL A 115 -0.81 7.79 9.26
C VAL A 115 -1.55 6.45 9.14
N LYS A 116 -2.79 6.46 8.69
CA LYS A 116 -3.55 5.23 8.42
C LYS A 116 -2.90 4.43 7.29
N ILE A 117 -2.45 3.22 7.58
CA ILE A 117 -1.80 2.34 6.60
C ILE A 117 -2.80 1.28 6.12
N ALA A 118 -3.01 1.18 4.80
CA ALA A 118 -3.67 0.05 4.19
C ALA A 118 -2.67 -0.73 3.32
N PHE A 119 -2.77 -2.05 3.34
CA PHE A 119 -1.86 -2.94 2.64
C PHE A 119 -2.11 -2.90 1.13
N GLY A 120 -1.04 -2.79 0.36
CA GLY A 120 -1.04 -2.92 -1.08
C GLY A 120 0.35 -3.30 -1.56
N THR A 121 0.47 -3.93 -2.73
CA THR A 121 1.73 -4.52 -3.19
C THR A 121 2.17 -4.08 -4.58
N ASP A 122 1.24 -3.59 -5.42
CA ASP A 122 1.51 -3.26 -6.83
C ASP A 122 2.12 -4.46 -7.61
N ALA A 123 1.52 -5.66 -7.41
CA ALA A 123 1.93 -6.87 -8.12
C ALA A 123 1.74 -6.69 -9.63
N GLY A 124 2.82 -6.95 -10.39
CA GLY A 124 3.01 -6.58 -11.78
C GLY A 124 4.38 -5.94 -11.94
N VAL A 125 4.80 -5.11 -10.97
CA VAL A 125 6.19 -4.66 -10.81
C VAL A 125 7.13 -5.83 -10.47
N PHE A 126 6.58 -6.84 -9.85
CA PHE A 126 7.26 -8.12 -9.54
C PHE A 126 6.31 -9.30 -9.86
N GLY A 127 6.85 -10.52 -9.87
CA GLY A 127 6.07 -11.72 -10.20
C GLY A 127 4.94 -11.99 -9.20
N HIS A 128 3.75 -12.36 -9.72
CA HIS A 128 2.61 -12.77 -8.91
C HIS A 128 2.94 -13.89 -7.93
N GLY A 129 2.21 -13.94 -6.80
CA GLY A 129 2.45 -14.91 -5.72
C GLY A 129 3.48 -14.46 -4.69
N LYS A 130 4.12 -13.31 -4.87
CA LYS A 130 5.09 -12.75 -3.92
C LYS A 130 4.51 -11.69 -2.99
N ASN A 131 3.21 -11.43 -3.02
CA ASN A 131 2.55 -10.39 -2.23
C ASN A 131 2.81 -10.49 -0.73
N GLY A 132 2.97 -11.71 -0.21
CA GLY A 132 3.27 -11.95 1.20
C GLY A 132 4.61 -11.36 1.69
N TYR A 133 5.52 -11.02 0.79
CA TYR A 133 6.77 -10.36 1.16
C TYR A 133 6.57 -8.92 1.65
N GLU A 134 5.47 -8.27 1.29
CA GLU A 134 5.13 -6.93 1.81
C GLU A 134 5.04 -6.96 3.35
N PHE A 135 4.44 -8.00 3.95
CA PHE A 135 4.39 -8.15 5.41
C PHE A 135 5.77 -8.17 6.05
N ILE A 136 6.73 -8.86 5.41
CA ILE A 136 8.12 -8.93 5.88
C ILE A 136 8.75 -7.54 5.86
N LEU A 137 8.62 -6.82 4.74
CA LEU A 137 9.20 -5.49 4.55
C LEU A 137 8.58 -4.44 5.49
N MET A 138 7.26 -4.52 5.71
CA MET A 138 6.57 -3.67 6.70
C MET A 138 7.07 -3.95 8.12
N ASN A 139 7.27 -5.23 8.47
CA ASN A 139 7.80 -5.61 9.78
C ASN A 139 9.27 -5.20 9.96
N GLU A 140 10.13 -5.38 8.94
CA GLU A 140 11.51 -4.88 8.94
C GLU A 140 11.58 -3.36 9.13
N ALA A 141 10.59 -2.62 8.64
CA ALA A 141 10.47 -1.18 8.83
C ALA A 141 9.88 -0.75 10.19
N GLY A 142 9.60 -1.71 11.08
CA GLY A 142 9.18 -1.48 12.46
C GLY A 142 7.67 -1.59 12.72
N MET A 143 6.86 -2.01 11.75
CA MET A 143 5.44 -2.27 11.98
C MET A 143 5.26 -3.67 12.60
N PRO A 144 4.59 -3.81 13.76
CA PRO A 144 4.31 -5.12 14.34
C PRO A 144 3.50 -6.01 13.37
N VAL A 145 3.79 -7.30 13.35
CA VAL A 145 3.15 -8.23 12.40
C VAL A 145 1.63 -8.21 12.49
N LEU A 146 1.07 -8.11 13.70
CA LEU A 146 -0.38 -8.03 13.89
C LEU A 146 -0.96 -6.75 13.25
N GLU A 147 -0.25 -5.62 13.34
CA GLU A 147 -0.69 -4.37 12.70
C GLU A 147 -0.58 -4.46 11.15
N ALA A 148 0.45 -5.13 10.64
CA ALA A 148 0.55 -5.41 9.21
C ALA A 148 -0.59 -6.32 8.71
N ILE A 149 -0.98 -7.34 9.49
CA ILE A 149 -2.15 -8.18 9.18
C ILE A 149 -3.44 -7.34 9.21
N LYS A 150 -3.63 -6.48 10.21
CA LYS A 150 -4.78 -5.57 10.27
C LYS A 150 -4.83 -4.62 9.07
N SER A 151 -3.67 -4.11 8.62
CA SER A 151 -3.62 -3.24 7.45
C SER A 151 -4.11 -3.93 6.17
N ALA A 152 -3.92 -5.26 6.07
CA ALA A 152 -4.36 -6.09 4.93
C ALA A 152 -5.80 -6.64 5.07
N THR A 153 -6.42 -6.43 6.21
CA THR A 153 -7.75 -6.98 6.53
C THR A 153 -8.72 -5.85 6.92
N VAL A 154 -8.86 -5.57 8.18
CA VAL A 154 -9.86 -4.60 8.67
C VAL A 154 -9.62 -3.18 8.14
N THR A 155 -8.36 -2.73 8.09
CA THR A 155 -8.06 -1.38 7.57
C THR A 155 -8.24 -1.29 6.06
N ALA A 156 -7.89 -2.34 5.31
CA ALA A 156 -8.16 -2.38 3.87
C ALA A 156 -9.67 -2.43 3.59
N ALA A 157 -10.45 -3.16 4.39
CA ALA A 157 -11.91 -3.18 4.29
C ALA A 157 -12.52 -1.80 4.56
N ASP A 158 -12.00 -1.05 5.53
CA ASP A 158 -12.40 0.33 5.82
C ASP A 158 -12.07 1.27 4.66
N LEU A 159 -10.85 1.20 4.13
CA LEU A 159 -10.47 1.94 2.93
C LEU A 159 -11.43 1.67 1.76
N LEU A 160 -11.82 0.41 1.55
CA LEU A 160 -12.75 0.03 0.49
C LEU A 160 -14.22 0.40 0.79
N GLY A 161 -14.53 0.77 2.03
CA GLY A 161 -15.92 1.00 2.48
C GLY A 161 -16.73 -0.28 2.56
N GLN A 162 -16.08 -1.40 2.87
CA GLN A 162 -16.68 -2.75 2.91
C GLN A 162 -16.53 -3.43 4.27
N SER A 163 -16.33 -2.68 5.34
CA SER A 163 -16.13 -3.22 6.70
C SER A 163 -17.27 -4.09 7.19
N ASP A 164 -18.49 -3.89 6.69
CA ASP A 164 -19.65 -4.71 7.03
C ASP A 164 -19.65 -6.08 6.30
N LEU A 165 -18.85 -6.22 5.23
CA LEU A 165 -18.86 -7.40 4.37
C LEU A 165 -17.58 -8.24 4.50
N ILE A 166 -16.43 -7.61 4.69
CA ILE A 166 -15.10 -8.26 4.66
C ILE A 166 -14.18 -7.71 5.75
N GLY A 167 -12.97 -8.24 5.86
CA GLY A 167 -11.90 -7.74 6.70
C GLY A 167 -11.79 -8.41 8.09
N SER A 168 -12.81 -9.13 8.53
CA SER A 168 -12.80 -9.90 9.78
C SER A 168 -13.60 -11.19 9.66
N ILE A 169 -13.28 -12.16 10.52
CA ILE A 169 -14.02 -13.44 10.59
C ILE A 169 -15.16 -13.28 11.60
N GLU A 170 -16.32 -12.91 11.07
CA GLU A 170 -17.53 -12.66 11.87
C GLU A 170 -18.75 -13.25 11.17
N VAL A 171 -19.78 -13.61 11.95
CA VAL A 171 -21.06 -14.09 11.41
C VAL A 171 -21.70 -13.02 10.55
N GLY A 172 -22.10 -13.38 9.32
CA GLY A 172 -22.74 -12.48 8.37
C GLY A 172 -21.79 -11.83 7.36
N LYS A 173 -20.47 -11.96 7.55
CA LYS A 173 -19.47 -11.50 6.56
C LYS A 173 -19.15 -12.58 5.54
N ALA A 174 -18.56 -12.16 4.43
CA ALA A 174 -18.07 -13.07 3.40
C ALA A 174 -17.01 -14.01 3.97
N ALA A 175 -17.11 -15.30 3.64
CA ALA A 175 -16.13 -16.30 4.06
C ALA A 175 -14.90 -16.24 3.12
N ASP A 176 -14.16 -15.13 3.21
CA ASP A 176 -12.89 -14.86 2.54
C ASP A 176 -11.77 -15.13 3.53
N ILE A 177 -11.18 -16.31 3.49
CA ILE A 177 -10.27 -16.80 4.52
C ILE A 177 -8.98 -17.30 3.87
N VAL A 178 -7.85 -16.88 4.41
CA VAL A 178 -6.54 -17.47 4.12
C VAL A 178 -5.94 -18.03 5.40
N ALA A 179 -5.18 -19.13 5.29
CA ALA A 179 -4.41 -19.66 6.41
C ALA A 179 -2.94 -19.88 6.02
N VAL A 180 -2.08 -19.73 7.01
CA VAL A 180 -0.64 -20.00 6.93
C VAL A 180 -0.26 -21.07 7.95
N PRO A 181 0.80 -21.86 7.74
CA PRO A 181 1.22 -22.89 8.69
C PRO A 181 1.92 -22.25 9.90
N GLY A 182 1.33 -22.35 11.09
CA GLY A 182 1.92 -21.85 12.33
C GLY A 182 1.49 -20.43 12.70
N ASP A 183 2.27 -19.80 13.58
CA ASP A 183 1.97 -18.46 14.11
C ASP A 183 2.76 -17.36 13.35
N PRO A 184 2.10 -16.56 12.51
CA PRO A 184 2.77 -15.50 11.76
C PRO A 184 3.26 -14.34 12.66
N VAL A 185 2.73 -14.20 13.88
CA VAL A 185 3.21 -13.18 14.82
C VAL A 185 4.60 -13.55 15.35
N ALA A 186 4.85 -14.84 15.52
CA ALA A 186 6.17 -15.35 15.90
C ALA A 186 7.16 -15.38 14.72
N ASP A 187 6.69 -15.66 13.50
CA ASP A 187 7.50 -15.66 12.28
C ASP A 187 6.72 -15.07 11.11
N VAL A 188 6.97 -13.81 10.80
CA VAL A 188 6.32 -13.08 9.69
C VAL A 188 6.53 -13.73 8.32
N LYS A 189 7.60 -14.51 8.13
CA LYS A 189 7.89 -15.22 6.87
C LYS A 189 6.82 -16.25 6.52
N LEU A 190 6.02 -16.70 7.48
CA LEU A 190 4.89 -17.58 7.25
C LEU A 190 3.82 -16.95 6.36
N MET A 191 3.72 -15.61 6.34
CA MET A 191 2.80 -14.89 5.44
C MET A 191 3.10 -15.11 3.94
N THR A 192 4.29 -15.62 3.61
CA THR A 192 4.61 -16.03 2.23
C THR A 192 4.23 -17.48 1.91
N LYS A 193 3.71 -18.22 2.90
CA LYS A 193 3.43 -19.66 2.78
C LYS A 193 1.93 -19.95 2.96
N VAL A 194 1.08 -19.16 2.29
CA VAL A 194 -0.36 -19.39 2.32
C VAL A 194 -0.66 -20.79 1.79
N ASN A 195 -1.24 -21.65 2.62
CA ASN A 195 -1.57 -23.04 2.28
C ASN A 195 -3.07 -23.30 2.19
N PHE A 196 -3.92 -22.39 2.64
CA PHE A 196 -5.36 -22.46 2.48
C PHE A 196 -5.90 -21.14 1.93
N VAL A 197 -6.81 -21.20 0.96
CA VAL A 197 -7.49 -20.04 0.38
C VAL A 197 -8.97 -20.37 0.15
N MET A 198 -9.84 -19.58 0.76
CA MET A 198 -11.29 -19.61 0.56
C MET A 198 -11.77 -18.21 0.12
N LYS A 199 -12.70 -18.18 -0.83
CA LYS A 199 -13.39 -16.96 -1.29
C LYS A 199 -14.88 -17.25 -1.37
N ASP A 200 -15.71 -16.44 -0.72
CA ASP A 200 -17.17 -16.59 -0.64
C ASP A 200 -17.58 -18.03 -0.23
N GLY A 201 -16.86 -18.63 0.74
CA GLY A 201 -17.10 -20.00 1.19
C GLY A 201 -16.62 -21.11 0.25
N LYS A 202 -16.09 -20.79 -0.94
CA LYS A 202 -15.53 -21.76 -1.87
C LYS A 202 -14.02 -21.88 -1.66
N VAL A 203 -13.54 -23.11 -1.43
CA VAL A 203 -12.10 -23.41 -1.27
C VAL A 203 -11.43 -23.46 -2.64
N TYR A 204 -10.33 -22.70 -2.79
CA TYR A 204 -9.52 -22.65 -4.00
C TYR A 204 -8.15 -23.31 -3.81
N LYS A 205 -7.67 -23.34 -2.57
CA LYS A 205 -6.43 -24.01 -2.18
C LYS A 205 -6.62 -24.68 -0.83
N ASN A 206 -6.12 -25.91 -0.73
CA ASN A 206 -6.23 -26.75 0.48
C ASN A 206 -4.93 -27.54 0.65
#